data_52f7f7289e65b8dad1bd47bc562b3027
#
_entry.id   52f7f7289e65b8dad1bd47bc562b3027
#
_cell.length_a   1.000
_cell.length_b   1.000
_cell.length_c   1.000
_cell.angle_alpha   90.00
_cell.angle_beta   90.00
_cell.angle_gamma   90.00
#
_symmetry.space_group_name_H-M   'P 1'
#
loop_
_entity.id
_entity.type
_entity.pdbx_description
1 polymer ?
#
loop_
_entity_poly.entity_id
_entity_poly.type
_entity_poly.pdbx_seq_one_letter_code
_entity_poly.pdbx_strand_id
1 'polypeptide(L)'
;MNRNAYLQALGITPWRLRDPTPDNLSELPVDTKQSGEVGNVKDATASEASQFTQTNRTHSELTVDNETLKQSETFVASQQIDTSELSKMDLMALRATVNVCTLCEIHQTRKQTVFGEGHHKADWFIVTEAPSADEEREGKAFVGPSGVLLTQMLRAIGLTREEVFITNIIKCRTHNNRDPLSEEIHACGHYLQRQIEYVGPKIILCLGRVAAHALLETDVPVSKIRGQTYTYEKYADIPLMVTYHPAYLLRSPKEKTKVWEDLKLARSTFMSVS
;
A
#
# COMPACT_ATOMS: atom_id res chain seq x y z
N MET A 1 -2.87 26.65 -3.50
CA MET A 1 -3.19 25.79 -2.34
C MET A 1 -2.27 26.12 -1.17
N ASN A 2 -2.81 26.36 0.03
CA ASN A 2 -2.02 26.87 1.15
C ASN A 2 -1.44 25.68 1.97
N ARG A 3 -0.11 25.69 2.21
CA ARG A 3 0.61 24.69 3.04
C ARG A 3 -0.03 24.49 4.41
N ASN A 4 -0.53 25.55 5.02
CA ASN A 4 -1.14 25.49 6.35
C ASN A 4 -2.47 24.71 6.34
N ALA A 5 -3.29 24.84 5.30
CA ALA A 5 -4.52 24.09 5.14
C ALA A 5 -4.24 22.58 5.02
N TYR A 6 -3.18 22.19 4.29
CA TYR A 6 -2.75 20.80 4.18
C TYR A 6 -2.26 20.25 5.53
N LEU A 7 -1.40 20.97 6.24
CA LEU A 7 -0.90 20.54 7.54
C LEU A 7 -2.04 20.38 8.55
N GLN A 8 -2.98 21.31 8.54
CA GLN A 8 -4.16 21.26 9.40
C GLN A 8 -5.09 20.08 9.04
N ALA A 9 -5.28 19.79 7.75
CA ALA A 9 -6.03 18.64 7.29
C ALA A 9 -5.37 17.31 7.69
N LEU A 10 -4.05 17.27 7.85
CA LEU A 10 -3.30 16.11 8.35
C LEU A 10 -3.21 16.05 9.88
N GLY A 11 -3.91 16.94 10.60
CA GLY A 11 -3.85 17.01 12.06
C GLY A 11 -2.50 17.49 12.59
N ILE A 12 -1.69 18.19 11.77
CA ILE A 12 -0.42 18.77 12.16
C ILE A 12 -0.64 20.25 12.48
N THR A 13 -0.54 20.62 13.75
CA THR A 13 -0.58 22.03 14.16
C THR A 13 0.71 22.71 13.70
N PRO A 14 0.66 23.70 12.79
CA PRO A 14 1.87 24.43 12.40
C PRO A 14 2.39 25.24 13.57
N TRP A 15 3.64 25.02 13.93
CA TRP A 15 4.32 25.85 14.91
C TRP A 15 4.49 27.26 14.34
N ARG A 16 3.98 28.26 15.04
CA ARG A 16 4.35 29.68 14.81
C ARG A 16 5.49 30.02 15.72
N LEU A 17 6.52 30.66 15.19
CA LEU A 17 7.49 31.35 16.04
C LEU A 17 6.69 32.37 16.88
N ARG A 18 6.84 32.30 18.20
CA ARG A 18 6.38 33.41 19.05
C ARG A 18 7.25 34.61 18.68
N ASP A 19 6.63 35.71 18.32
CA ASP A 19 7.34 36.95 18.23
C ASP A 19 7.98 37.20 19.61
N PRO A 20 9.27 37.56 19.68
CA PRO A 20 9.90 37.90 20.94
C PRO A 20 9.24 39.17 21.47
N THR A 21 8.26 39.02 22.34
CA THR A 21 7.84 40.18 23.16
C THR A 21 8.97 40.50 24.12
N PRO A 22 9.54 41.72 24.12
CA PRO A 22 10.46 42.13 25.15
C PRO A 22 9.63 42.44 26.42
N ASP A 23 9.65 41.54 27.36
CA ASP A 23 9.38 41.74 28.79
C ASP A 23 8.90 40.44 29.41
N ASN A 24 9.84 39.75 30.01
CA ASN A 24 9.75 39.03 31.29
C ASN A 24 10.96 38.10 31.47
N LEU A 25 12.10 38.71 31.74
CA LEU A 25 13.24 38.11 32.42
C LEU A 25 13.13 38.40 33.92
N SER A 26 12.27 37.69 34.62
CA SER A 26 12.36 37.55 36.07
C SER A 26 11.56 36.32 36.49
N GLU A 27 12.24 35.47 37.27
CA GLU A 27 11.70 34.36 38.05
C GLU A 27 11.51 32.99 37.32
N LEU A 28 12.65 32.30 37.17
CA LEU A 28 12.65 30.85 37.28
C LEU A 28 13.37 30.43 38.56
N PRO A 29 12.79 29.62 39.46
CA PRO A 29 13.49 29.09 40.63
C PRO A 29 14.54 28.10 40.19
N VAL A 30 15.78 28.34 40.61
CA VAL A 30 16.90 27.40 40.50
C VAL A 30 16.77 26.38 41.60
N ASP A 31 16.34 25.18 41.30
CA ASP A 31 16.42 24.04 42.23
C ASP A 31 17.78 23.35 42.05
N THR A 32 18.69 23.71 42.99
CA THR A 32 19.96 23.02 43.22
C THR A 32 19.75 21.94 44.27
N LYS A 33 20.10 20.70 43.94
CA LYS A 33 20.53 19.52 44.70
C LYS A 33 19.96 18.25 44.02
N GLN A 34 20.70 17.20 43.73
CA GLN A 34 21.77 16.54 44.47
C GLN A 34 22.61 15.69 43.50
N SER A 35 23.90 15.72 43.75
CA SER A 35 24.93 14.78 43.30
C SER A 35 24.69 13.40 43.89
N GLY A 36 24.74 12.32 43.05
CA GLY A 36 24.69 10.92 43.46
C GLY A 36 25.54 10.08 42.50
N GLU A 37 26.70 9.78 42.96
CA GLU A 37 27.68 8.73 42.75
C GLU A 37 27.64 7.83 41.50
N VAL A 38 28.79 7.81 40.86
CA VAL A 38 29.29 6.90 39.82
C VAL A 38 29.52 5.51 40.42
N GLY A 39 28.78 4.53 39.97
CA GLY A 39 29.02 3.11 40.22
C GLY A 39 29.69 2.46 39.01
N ASN A 40 30.97 2.23 39.12
CA ASN A 40 31.85 1.53 38.20
C ASN A 40 31.61 0.01 38.35
N VAL A 41 31.19 -0.71 37.31
CA VAL A 41 31.25 -2.19 37.29
C VAL A 41 32.04 -2.61 36.04
N LYS A 42 33.14 -3.27 36.37
CA LYS A 42 34.17 -3.83 35.52
C LYS A 42 33.71 -5.04 34.70
N ASP A 43 34.37 -5.23 33.61
CA ASP A 43 34.63 -6.41 32.79
C ASP A 43 34.32 -7.79 33.40
N ALA A 44 33.63 -8.61 32.61
CA ALA A 44 33.82 -10.05 32.63
C ALA A 44 33.90 -10.58 31.19
N THR A 45 35.08 -11.02 30.86
CA THR A 45 35.53 -11.73 29.68
C THR A 45 35.12 -13.21 29.69
N ALA A 46 34.95 -13.73 28.48
CA ALA A 46 35.42 -15.04 27.99
C ALA A 46 34.51 -16.27 28.07
N SER A 47 34.27 -16.76 26.86
CA SER A 47 34.38 -18.14 26.38
C SER A 47 33.39 -19.20 26.88
N GLU A 48 32.63 -19.72 25.93
CA GLU A 48 32.51 -21.18 25.73
C GLU A 48 32.13 -21.50 24.27
N ALA A 49 33.10 -22.04 23.55
CA ALA A 49 32.94 -22.69 22.26
C ALA A 49 32.37 -24.11 22.51
N SER A 50 31.18 -24.40 22.04
CA SER A 50 30.64 -25.76 21.99
C SER A 50 30.74 -26.31 20.58
N GLN A 51 31.54 -27.36 20.49
CA GLN A 51 31.80 -28.20 19.33
C GLN A 51 30.51 -28.84 18.78
N PHE A 52 30.17 -28.65 17.52
CA PHE A 52 29.20 -29.51 16.85
C PHE A 52 29.94 -30.54 16.00
N THR A 53 29.83 -31.78 16.45
CA THR A 53 30.31 -32.98 15.81
C THR A 53 29.58 -33.23 14.47
N GLN A 54 30.35 -33.35 13.40
CA GLN A 54 29.87 -33.87 12.11
C GLN A 54 29.53 -35.36 12.24
N THR A 55 28.27 -35.72 12.06
CA THR A 55 27.87 -37.07 11.74
C THR A 55 27.59 -37.20 10.25
N ASN A 56 28.48 -37.91 9.57
CA ASN A 56 28.29 -38.44 8.23
C ASN A 56 27.02 -39.31 8.19
N ARG A 57 26.05 -38.96 7.36
CA ARG A 57 25.01 -39.89 6.92
C ARG A 57 25.17 -40.12 5.44
N THR A 58 25.38 -41.37 5.13
CA THR A 58 25.42 -42.03 3.84
C THR A 58 24.22 -41.71 2.96
N HIS A 59 24.50 -41.38 1.70
CA HIS A 59 23.53 -41.28 0.63
C HIS A 59 22.79 -42.64 0.48
N SER A 60 21.47 -42.62 0.72
CA SER A 60 20.55 -43.59 0.14
C SER A 60 19.78 -42.88 -0.96
N GLU A 61 20.00 -43.33 -2.19
CA GLU A 61 19.22 -42.92 -3.34
C GLU A 61 17.75 -43.25 -3.12
N LEU A 62 16.91 -42.25 -2.92
CA LEU A 62 15.46 -42.38 -3.05
C LEU A 62 15.11 -42.15 -4.50
N THR A 63 14.82 -43.23 -5.21
CA THR A 63 14.16 -43.20 -6.52
C THR A 63 12.77 -42.59 -6.32
N VAL A 64 12.60 -41.37 -6.77
CA VAL A 64 11.28 -40.70 -6.80
C VAL A 64 10.56 -41.22 -8.01
N ASP A 65 9.48 -41.96 -7.80
CA ASP A 65 8.64 -42.53 -8.86
C ASP A 65 8.06 -41.39 -9.72
N ASN A 66 8.23 -41.58 -11.03
CA ASN A 66 7.86 -40.60 -12.08
C ASN A 66 6.32 -40.41 -12.20
N GLU A 67 5.53 -41.18 -11.47
CA GLU A 67 4.07 -40.99 -11.39
C GLU A 67 3.61 -39.92 -10.44
N THR A 68 4.40 -39.62 -9.38
CA THR A 68 4.07 -38.55 -8.44
C THR A 68 4.30 -37.13 -9.02
N LEU A 69 5.22 -37.00 -9.98
CA LEU A 69 5.44 -35.75 -10.72
C LEU A 69 4.36 -35.45 -11.75
N LYS A 70 3.73 -36.48 -12.34
CA LYS A 70 2.62 -36.26 -13.27
C LYS A 70 1.29 -35.92 -12.63
N GLN A 71 1.11 -36.20 -11.33
CA GLN A 71 -0.11 -35.83 -10.62
C GLN A 71 -0.05 -34.39 -10.11
N SER A 72 1.14 -33.77 -9.96
CA SER A 72 1.27 -32.37 -9.64
C SER A 72 1.09 -31.43 -10.84
N GLU A 73 1.34 -31.90 -12.03
CA GLU A 73 1.14 -31.15 -13.29
C GLU A 73 -0.33 -31.05 -13.74
N THR A 74 -1.19 -31.96 -13.27
CA THR A 74 -2.62 -31.94 -13.65
C THR A 74 -3.51 -31.08 -12.75
N PHE A 75 -3.01 -30.55 -11.63
CA PHE A 75 -3.79 -29.68 -10.75
C PHE A 75 -3.61 -28.19 -11.06
N VAL A 76 -2.73 -27.82 -11.98
CA VAL A 76 -2.61 -26.49 -12.55
C VAL A 76 -3.36 -26.41 -13.90
N ALA A 77 -4.53 -27.03 -13.99
CA ALA A 77 -5.51 -26.64 -15.01
C ALA A 77 -6.01 -25.25 -14.57
N SER A 78 -5.26 -24.23 -14.94
CA SER A 78 -5.59 -22.83 -14.82
C SER A 78 -7.07 -22.65 -15.18
N GLN A 79 -7.89 -22.27 -14.19
CA GLN A 79 -9.16 -21.62 -14.46
C GLN A 79 -8.80 -20.30 -15.15
N GLN A 80 -8.60 -20.35 -16.45
CA GLN A 80 -8.40 -19.16 -17.25
C GLN A 80 -9.71 -18.41 -17.24
N ILE A 81 -9.69 -17.21 -16.65
CA ILE A 81 -10.81 -16.29 -16.83
C ILE A 81 -10.88 -16.01 -18.33
N ASP A 82 -12.06 -16.16 -18.89
CA ASP A 82 -12.35 -15.63 -20.21
C ASP A 82 -12.34 -14.10 -20.12
N THR A 83 -11.21 -13.51 -20.49
CA THR A 83 -11.03 -12.05 -20.48
C THR A 83 -12.00 -11.37 -21.44
N SER A 84 -12.53 -12.08 -22.45
CA SER A 84 -13.54 -11.55 -23.37
C SER A 84 -14.88 -11.33 -22.68
N GLU A 85 -15.24 -12.16 -21.73
CA GLU A 85 -16.44 -11.99 -20.91
C GLU A 85 -16.27 -10.86 -19.89
N LEU A 86 -15.09 -10.76 -19.26
CA LEU A 86 -14.81 -9.66 -18.31
C LEU A 86 -14.91 -8.28 -18.99
N SER A 87 -14.46 -8.16 -20.24
CA SER A 87 -14.49 -6.90 -20.99
C SER A 87 -15.91 -6.35 -21.23
N LYS A 88 -16.93 -7.22 -21.20
CA LYS A 88 -18.34 -6.83 -21.35
C LYS A 88 -19.04 -6.46 -20.05
N MET A 89 -18.44 -6.81 -18.90
CA MET A 89 -19.05 -6.60 -17.58
C MET A 89 -19.05 -5.14 -17.17
N ASP A 90 -20.16 -4.67 -16.60
CA ASP A 90 -20.20 -3.46 -15.79
C ASP A 90 -19.60 -3.69 -14.39
N LEU A 91 -19.49 -2.65 -13.57
CA LEU A 91 -18.91 -2.79 -12.23
C LEU A 91 -19.75 -3.68 -11.29
N MET A 92 -21.06 -3.79 -11.49
CA MET A 92 -21.92 -4.65 -10.66
C MET A 92 -21.66 -6.12 -10.99
N ALA A 93 -21.67 -6.49 -12.27
CA ALA A 93 -21.36 -7.84 -12.72
C ALA A 93 -19.92 -8.24 -12.35
N LEU A 94 -18.97 -7.33 -12.55
CA LEU A 94 -17.57 -7.55 -12.17
C LEU A 94 -17.40 -7.77 -10.66
N ARG A 95 -18.10 -7.00 -9.81
CA ARG A 95 -18.13 -7.18 -8.34
C ARG A 95 -18.68 -8.56 -7.97
N ALA A 96 -19.77 -8.99 -8.59
CA ALA A 96 -20.35 -10.30 -8.35
C ALA A 96 -19.38 -11.42 -8.68
N THR A 97 -18.67 -11.31 -9.81
CA THR A 97 -17.62 -12.26 -10.23
C THR A 97 -16.45 -12.30 -9.24
N VAL A 98 -15.98 -11.13 -8.78
CA VAL A 98 -14.90 -11.03 -7.78
C VAL A 98 -15.30 -11.71 -6.46
N ASN A 99 -16.55 -11.56 -6.03
CA ASN A 99 -17.01 -12.13 -4.76
C ASN A 99 -16.94 -13.67 -4.72
N VAL A 100 -17.11 -14.32 -5.84
CA VAL A 100 -17.06 -15.79 -5.97
C VAL A 100 -15.76 -16.32 -6.58
N CYS A 101 -14.78 -15.44 -6.82
CA CYS A 101 -13.51 -15.78 -7.46
C CYS A 101 -12.73 -16.82 -6.67
N THR A 102 -12.12 -17.79 -7.35
CA THR A 102 -11.29 -18.87 -6.78
C THR A 102 -9.93 -19.02 -7.47
N LEU A 103 -9.45 -17.99 -8.17
CA LEU A 103 -8.26 -18.03 -9.03
C LEU A 103 -6.91 -18.13 -8.31
N CYS A 104 -6.86 -17.84 -7.01
CA CYS A 104 -5.66 -17.96 -6.19
C CYS A 104 -6.02 -18.52 -4.82
N GLU A 105 -5.03 -19.04 -4.10
CA GLU A 105 -5.25 -19.71 -2.81
C GLU A 105 -5.85 -18.84 -1.72
N ILE A 106 -5.75 -17.50 -1.82
CA ILE A 106 -6.33 -16.59 -0.83
C ILE A 106 -7.84 -16.81 -0.67
N HIS A 107 -8.54 -17.31 -1.71
CA HIS A 107 -9.97 -17.56 -1.63
C HIS A 107 -10.36 -18.54 -0.52
N GLN A 108 -9.46 -19.46 -0.12
CA GLN A 108 -9.71 -20.46 0.91
C GLN A 108 -9.74 -19.86 2.33
N THR A 109 -9.08 -18.73 2.54
CA THR A 109 -8.89 -18.12 3.86
C THR A 109 -9.58 -16.76 4.02
N ARG A 110 -9.97 -16.10 2.93
CA ARG A 110 -10.65 -14.81 2.99
C ARG A 110 -12.05 -14.93 3.62
N LYS A 111 -12.46 -13.92 4.36
CA LYS A 111 -13.84 -13.79 4.86
C LYS A 111 -14.76 -13.19 3.80
N GLN A 112 -14.30 -12.13 3.14
CA GLN A 112 -14.97 -11.51 2.00
C GLN A 112 -13.95 -10.74 1.14
N THR A 113 -14.38 -10.37 -0.06
CA THR A 113 -13.59 -9.55 -0.97
C THR A 113 -13.79 -8.07 -0.70
N VAL A 114 -12.79 -7.26 -1.06
CA VAL A 114 -12.87 -5.80 -1.07
C VAL A 114 -12.71 -5.34 -2.52
N PHE A 115 -13.82 -5.13 -3.19
CA PHE A 115 -13.84 -4.79 -4.61
C PHE A 115 -13.25 -3.41 -4.91
N GLY A 116 -13.48 -2.48 -4.01
CA GLY A 116 -13.24 -1.05 -4.18
C GLY A 116 -14.54 -0.26 -4.13
N GLU A 117 -14.43 1.07 -4.04
CA GLU A 117 -15.57 1.98 -3.91
C GLU A 117 -15.29 3.34 -4.54
N GLY A 118 -16.31 4.12 -4.80
CA GLY A 118 -16.24 5.48 -5.30
C GLY A 118 -17.07 5.70 -6.56
N HIS A 119 -16.77 6.76 -7.28
CA HIS A 119 -17.56 7.17 -8.45
C HIS A 119 -17.23 6.31 -9.68
N HIS A 120 -18.26 5.82 -10.36
CA HIS A 120 -18.13 4.92 -11.51
C HIS A 120 -17.48 5.57 -12.76
N LYS A 121 -17.42 6.88 -12.80
CA LYS A 121 -16.77 7.70 -13.84
C LYS A 121 -15.83 8.70 -13.19
N ALA A 122 -15.04 8.22 -12.24
CA ALA A 122 -14.09 9.04 -11.52
C ALA A 122 -12.92 9.43 -12.44
N ASP A 123 -12.57 10.70 -12.44
CA ASP A 123 -11.35 11.17 -13.12
C ASP A 123 -10.07 10.70 -12.38
N TRP A 124 -10.18 10.44 -11.07
CA TRP A 124 -9.08 9.98 -10.22
C TRP A 124 -9.27 8.53 -9.79
N PHE A 125 -8.29 7.69 -10.09
CA PHE A 125 -8.26 6.28 -9.72
C PHE A 125 -7.14 6.02 -8.71
N ILE A 126 -7.50 5.61 -7.50
CA ILE A 126 -6.55 5.39 -6.41
C ILE A 126 -6.32 3.89 -6.26
N VAL A 127 -5.06 3.46 -6.39
CA VAL A 127 -4.69 2.04 -6.28
C VAL A 127 -3.74 1.82 -5.13
N THR A 128 -4.03 0.81 -4.32
CA THR A 128 -3.16 0.35 -3.23
C THR A 128 -2.93 -1.16 -3.30
N GLU A 129 -2.34 -1.77 -2.28
CA GLU A 129 -1.82 -3.14 -2.37
C GLU A 129 -2.88 -4.22 -2.17
N ALA A 130 -3.34 -4.41 -0.94
CA ALA A 130 -4.26 -5.47 -0.54
C ALA A 130 -5.15 -4.99 0.60
N PRO A 131 -6.34 -5.58 0.78
CA PRO A 131 -7.19 -5.28 1.92
C PRO A 131 -6.53 -5.60 3.27
N SER A 132 -6.71 -4.72 4.24
CA SER A 132 -6.40 -4.94 5.65
C SER A 132 -7.50 -5.77 6.33
N ALA A 133 -7.28 -6.13 7.61
CA ALA A 133 -8.29 -6.85 8.40
C ALA A 133 -9.59 -6.06 8.60
N ASP A 134 -9.49 -4.74 8.78
CA ASP A 134 -10.66 -3.88 8.94
C ASP A 134 -11.42 -3.73 7.61
N GLU A 135 -10.71 -3.58 6.50
CA GLU A 135 -11.29 -3.51 5.16
C GLU A 135 -11.98 -4.82 4.78
N GLU A 136 -11.35 -5.97 5.08
CA GLU A 136 -11.98 -7.28 4.87
C GLU A 136 -13.25 -7.44 5.73
N ARG A 137 -13.24 -6.97 7.00
CA ARG A 137 -14.39 -7.04 7.88
C ARG A 137 -15.56 -6.20 7.39
N GLU A 138 -15.28 -5.01 6.85
CA GLU A 138 -16.30 -4.06 6.40
C GLU A 138 -16.67 -4.19 4.93
N GLY A 139 -15.86 -4.90 4.12
CA GLY A 139 -16.03 -5.01 2.68
C GLY A 139 -15.77 -3.69 1.93
N LYS A 140 -15.10 -2.73 2.57
CA LYS A 140 -14.84 -1.37 2.06
C LYS A 140 -13.36 -1.08 1.98
N ALA A 141 -12.94 -0.37 0.93
CA ALA A 141 -11.57 0.04 0.75
C ALA A 141 -11.21 1.22 1.67
N PHE A 142 -10.00 1.21 2.22
CA PHE A 142 -9.46 2.30 3.04
C PHE A 142 -10.35 2.72 4.22
N VAL A 143 -10.68 1.80 5.08
CA VAL A 143 -11.27 2.07 6.40
C VAL A 143 -10.19 2.21 7.47
N GLY A 144 -10.59 2.62 8.67
CA GLY A 144 -9.67 2.80 9.80
C GLY A 144 -8.70 4.00 9.65
N PRO A 145 -7.63 4.04 10.45
CA PRO A 145 -6.72 5.21 10.52
C PRO A 145 -6.08 5.58 9.18
N SER A 146 -5.68 4.60 8.37
CA SER A 146 -5.13 4.83 7.02
C SER A 146 -6.15 5.45 6.09
N GLY A 147 -7.41 5.03 6.18
CA GLY A 147 -8.52 5.58 5.41
C GLY A 147 -8.84 7.01 5.81
N VAL A 148 -8.83 7.33 7.11
CA VAL A 148 -8.98 8.71 7.59
C VAL A 148 -7.88 9.60 7.02
N LEU A 149 -6.62 9.14 7.05
CA LEU A 149 -5.51 9.91 6.50
C LEU A 149 -5.65 10.09 4.98
N LEU A 150 -6.02 9.05 4.23
CA LEU A 150 -6.28 9.18 2.78
C LEU A 150 -7.36 10.22 2.50
N THR A 151 -8.45 10.21 3.25
CA THR A 151 -9.54 11.20 3.11
C THR A 151 -8.99 12.63 3.30
N GLN A 152 -8.10 12.85 4.28
CA GLN A 152 -7.48 14.17 4.48
C GLN A 152 -6.51 14.52 3.34
N MET A 153 -5.77 13.54 2.81
CA MET A 153 -4.89 13.75 1.65
C MET A 153 -5.68 14.17 0.42
N LEU A 154 -6.80 13.52 0.14
CA LEU A 154 -7.70 13.88 -0.97
C LEU A 154 -8.29 15.28 -0.77
N ARG A 155 -8.81 15.60 0.41
CA ARG A 155 -9.34 16.94 0.73
C ARG A 155 -8.30 18.03 0.55
N ALA A 156 -7.03 17.77 0.87
CA ALA A 156 -5.94 18.73 0.72
C ALA A 156 -5.70 19.13 -0.75
N ILE A 157 -6.08 18.27 -1.71
CA ILE A 157 -6.03 18.57 -3.15
C ILE A 157 -7.41 18.89 -3.74
N GLY A 158 -8.42 19.10 -2.89
CA GLY A 158 -9.75 19.53 -3.28
C GLY A 158 -10.65 18.42 -3.81
N LEU A 159 -10.42 17.17 -3.37
CA LEU A 159 -11.23 16.00 -3.73
C LEU A 159 -11.91 15.41 -2.50
N THR A 160 -13.07 14.78 -2.72
CA THR A 160 -13.76 13.93 -1.74
C THR A 160 -13.59 12.45 -2.10
N ARG A 161 -13.98 11.54 -1.20
CA ARG A 161 -13.94 10.10 -1.50
C ARG A 161 -14.96 9.71 -2.56
N GLU A 162 -16.05 10.42 -2.63
CA GLU A 162 -17.15 10.20 -3.54
C GLU A 162 -16.81 10.60 -4.98
N GLU A 163 -15.80 11.46 -5.17
CA GLU A 163 -15.34 11.91 -6.50
C GLU A 163 -14.23 11.04 -7.10
N VAL A 164 -13.66 10.14 -6.33
CA VAL A 164 -12.58 9.25 -6.77
C VAL A 164 -13.04 7.80 -6.78
N PHE A 165 -12.30 6.91 -7.44
CA PHE A 165 -12.47 5.47 -7.30
C PHE A 165 -11.25 4.89 -6.57
N ILE A 166 -11.48 4.15 -5.48
CA ILE A 166 -10.42 3.60 -4.63
C ILE A 166 -10.49 2.08 -4.66
N THR A 167 -9.38 1.41 -4.95
CA THR A 167 -9.30 -0.04 -5.00
C THR A 167 -7.91 -0.57 -4.64
N ASN A 168 -7.77 -1.89 -4.57
CA ASN A 168 -6.52 -2.60 -4.30
C ASN A 168 -6.05 -3.36 -5.55
N ILE A 169 -4.74 -3.67 -5.65
CA ILE A 169 -4.18 -4.55 -6.67
C ILE A 169 -4.85 -5.92 -6.59
N ILE A 170 -4.95 -6.49 -5.38
CA ILE A 170 -5.71 -7.72 -5.13
C ILE A 170 -6.96 -7.42 -4.31
N LYS A 171 -8.01 -8.24 -4.50
CA LYS A 171 -9.33 -8.00 -3.89
C LYS A 171 -9.55 -8.78 -2.60
N CYS A 172 -8.60 -9.59 -2.19
CA CYS A 172 -8.65 -10.44 -1.00
C CYS A 172 -7.52 -10.08 -0.05
N ARG A 173 -7.78 -10.17 1.26
CA ARG A 173 -6.75 -9.97 2.27
C ARG A 173 -5.80 -11.16 2.29
N THR A 174 -4.50 -10.90 2.25
CA THR A 174 -3.47 -11.93 2.41
C THR A 174 -3.37 -12.41 3.86
N HIS A 175 -2.92 -13.66 4.04
CA HIS A 175 -2.72 -14.20 5.38
C HIS A 175 -1.73 -13.33 6.18
N ASN A 176 -2.11 -12.96 7.41
CA ASN A 176 -1.32 -12.08 8.30
C ASN A 176 -0.89 -10.74 7.69
N ASN A 177 -1.61 -10.22 6.68
CA ASN A 177 -1.28 -9.01 5.93
C ASN A 177 0.15 -9.05 5.33
N ARG A 178 0.62 -10.23 4.88
CA ARG A 178 1.86 -10.30 4.11
C ARG A 178 1.70 -9.60 2.76
N ASP A 179 2.80 -9.28 2.12
CA ASP A 179 2.74 -8.84 0.74
C ASP A 179 2.11 -9.92 -0.16
N PRO A 180 1.32 -9.53 -1.16
CA PRO A 180 0.83 -10.44 -2.17
C PRO A 180 1.97 -11.09 -2.96
N LEU A 181 1.82 -12.36 -3.30
CA LEU A 181 2.71 -13.06 -4.22
C LEU A 181 2.48 -12.62 -5.67
N SER A 182 3.49 -12.77 -6.52
CA SER A 182 3.38 -12.39 -7.93
C SER A 182 2.24 -13.13 -8.64
N GLU A 183 2.04 -14.40 -8.34
CA GLU A 183 0.94 -15.22 -8.86
C GLU A 183 -0.45 -14.74 -8.41
N GLU A 184 -0.57 -14.24 -7.16
CA GLU A 184 -1.81 -13.65 -6.63
C GLU A 184 -2.13 -12.31 -7.31
N ILE A 185 -1.09 -11.48 -7.53
CA ILE A 185 -1.21 -10.23 -8.28
C ILE A 185 -1.63 -10.51 -9.72
N HIS A 186 -0.99 -11.47 -10.38
CA HIS A 186 -1.32 -11.85 -11.75
C HIS A 186 -2.76 -12.36 -11.86
N ALA A 187 -3.16 -13.31 -11.01
CA ALA A 187 -4.51 -13.86 -10.99
C ALA A 187 -5.60 -12.81 -10.75
N CYS A 188 -5.32 -11.77 -9.95
CA CYS A 188 -6.26 -10.70 -9.64
C CYS A 188 -6.20 -9.51 -10.61
N GLY A 189 -5.13 -9.40 -11.39
CA GLY A 189 -4.83 -8.26 -12.27
C GLY A 189 -5.90 -7.97 -13.31
N HIS A 190 -6.56 -9.00 -13.84
CA HIS A 190 -7.65 -8.87 -14.82
C HIS A 190 -8.84 -8.05 -14.28
N TYR A 191 -9.15 -8.20 -13.00
CA TYR A 191 -10.21 -7.42 -12.36
C TYR A 191 -9.84 -5.95 -12.22
N LEU A 192 -8.60 -5.67 -11.83
CA LEU A 192 -8.10 -4.29 -11.74
C LEU A 192 -8.09 -3.63 -13.12
N GLN A 193 -7.57 -4.32 -14.13
CA GLN A 193 -7.56 -3.82 -15.50
C GLN A 193 -8.99 -3.47 -15.95
N ARG A 194 -9.94 -4.38 -15.75
CA ARG A 194 -11.35 -4.12 -16.09
C ARG A 194 -11.95 -2.94 -15.33
N GLN A 195 -11.59 -2.76 -14.06
CA GLN A 195 -12.02 -1.58 -13.30
C GLN A 195 -11.48 -0.28 -13.91
N ILE A 196 -10.20 -0.24 -14.29
CA ILE A 196 -9.59 0.93 -14.94
C ILE A 196 -10.28 1.23 -16.27
N GLU A 197 -10.48 0.22 -17.11
CA GLU A 197 -11.17 0.35 -18.40
C GLU A 197 -12.59 0.87 -18.24
N TYR A 198 -13.35 0.35 -17.27
CA TYR A 198 -14.75 0.74 -17.06
C TYR A 198 -14.88 2.16 -16.52
N VAL A 199 -14.04 2.51 -15.54
CA VAL A 199 -14.06 3.85 -14.92
C VAL A 199 -13.55 4.90 -15.90
N GLY A 200 -12.51 4.58 -16.70
CA GLY A 200 -11.91 5.47 -17.69
C GLY A 200 -11.28 6.72 -17.05
N PRO A 201 -10.41 6.57 -16.04
CA PRO A 201 -9.88 7.72 -15.31
C PRO A 201 -8.89 8.52 -16.15
N LYS A 202 -8.70 9.80 -15.82
CA LYS A 202 -7.70 10.69 -16.42
C LYS A 202 -6.35 10.64 -15.68
N ILE A 203 -6.31 10.09 -14.46
CA ILE A 203 -5.08 9.96 -13.67
C ILE A 203 -5.19 8.77 -12.70
N ILE A 204 -4.08 8.05 -12.53
CA ILE A 204 -3.93 6.99 -11.53
C ILE A 204 -2.97 7.46 -10.43
N LEU A 205 -3.42 7.43 -9.18
CA LEU A 205 -2.57 7.64 -8.00
C LEU A 205 -2.28 6.32 -7.31
N CYS A 206 -1.04 5.88 -7.38
CA CYS A 206 -0.56 4.62 -6.83
C CYS A 206 0.01 4.83 -5.43
N LEU A 207 -0.51 4.11 -4.44
CA LEU A 207 -0.15 4.25 -3.03
C LEU A 207 0.67 3.05 -2.55
N GLY A 208 1.99 3.28 -2.33
CA GLY A 208 2.87 2.28 -1.74
C GLY A 208 3.60 1.41 -2.74
N ARG A 209 4.44 0.52 -2.20
CA ARG A 209 5.41 -0.27 -2.96
C ARG A 209 4.75 -1.32 -3.84
N VAL A 210 3.89 -2.14 -3.27
CA VAL A 210 3.30 -3.29 -4.00
C VAL A 210 2.49 -2.82 -5.20
N ALA A 211 1.67 -1.77 -5.01
CA ALA A 211 0.89 -1.21 -6.10
C ALA A 211 1.79 -0.59 -7.19
N ALA A 212 2.84 0.13 -6.79
CA ALA A 212 3.79 0.71 -7.74
C ALA A 212 4.54 -0.35 -8.54
N HIS A 213 5.04 -1.39 -7.88
CA HIS A 213 5.75 -2.49 -8.54
C HIS A 213 4.85 -3.26 -9.52
N ALA A 214 3.59 -3.50 -9.13
CA ALA A 214 2.64 -4.21 -9.98
C ALA A 214 2.20 -3.41 -11.22
N LEU A 215 1.99 -2.09 -11.08
CA LEU A 215 1.51 -1.26 -12.19
C LEU A 215 2.63 -0.78 -13.12
N LEU A 216 3.85 -0.56 -12.60
CA LEU A 216 5.01 -0.12 -13.36
C LEU A 216 5.95 -1.27 -13.76
N GLU A 217 5.65 -2.50 -13.37
CA GLU A 217 6.47 -3.71 -13.63
C GLU A 217 7.93 -3.50 -13.25
N THR A 218 8.17 -2.94 -12.05
CA THR A 218 9.48 -2.56 -11.53
C THR A 218 9.67 -3.04 -10.10
N ASP A 219 10.94 -3.21 -9.68
CA ASP A 219 11.32 -3.48 -8.30
C ASP A 219 11.99 -2.27 -7.61
N VAL A 220 12.03 -1.13 -8.30
CA VAL A 220 12.66 0.10 -7.81
C VAL A 220 11.91 0.63 -6.58
N PRO A 221 12.64 0.98 -5.48
CA PRO A 221 12.01 1.49 -4.26
C PRO A 221 11.16 2.75 -4.48
N VAL A 222 10.03 2.87 -3.79
CA VAL A 222 9.11 4.04 -3.86
C VAL A 222 9.85 5.37 -3.67
N SER A 223 10.88 5.41 -2.83
CA SER A 223 11.68 6.62 -2.60
C SER A 223 12.40 7.13 -3.85
N LYS A 224 12.59 6.30 -4.87
CA LYS A 224 13.25 6.62 -6.14
C LYS A 224 12.24 6.92 -7.25
N ILE A 225 11.05 6.29 -7.21
CA ILE A 225 10.04 6.43 -8.26
C ILE A 225 8.91 7.41 -7.90
N ARG A 226 8.81 7.86 -6.64
CA ARG A 226 7.88 8.91 -6.26
C ARG A 226 8.29 10.28 -6.84
N GLY A 227 7.37 11.21 -6.91
CA GLY A 227 7.64 12.59 -7.35
C GLY A 227 7.91 12.73 -8.84
N GLN A 228 7.49 11.75 -9.62
CA GLN A 228 7.56 11.71 -11.08
C GLN A 228 6.22 11.26 -11.65
N THR A 229 5.98 11.59 -12.93
CA THR A 229 4.82 11.12 -13.68
C THR A 229 5.27 9.99 -14.61
N TYR A 230 4.53 8.90 -14.58
CA TYR A 230 4.66 7.74 -15.46
C TYR A 230 3.43 7.65 -16.35
N THR A 231 3.44 6.76 -17.32
CA THR A 231 2.30 6.44 -18.16
C THR A 231 1.86 5.01 -17.92
N TYR A 232 0.57 4.80 -17.72
CA TYR A 232 -0.03 3.46 -17.69
C TYR A 232 -0.45 3.06 -19.09
N GLU A 233 0.45 2.37 -19.80
CA GLU A 233 0.33 2.06 -21.23
C GLU A 233 -0.72 0.97 -21.53
N LYS A 234 -1.09 0.14 -20.53
CA LYS A 234 -2.05 -0.96 -20.72
C LYS A 234 -3.46 -0.49 -21.06
N TYR A 235 -3.75 0.80 -20.85
CA TYR A 235 -5.02 1.41 -21.18
C TYR A 235 -4.88 2.93 -21.35
N ALA A 236 -5.13 3.44 -22.57
CA ALA A 236 -5.30 4.86 -22.90
C ALA A 236 -4.19 5.82 -22.41
N ASP A 237 -2.96 5.34 -22.21
CA ASP A 237 -1.79 6.16 -21.82
C ASP A 237 -2.06 7.09 -20.61
N ILE A 238 -2.73 6.56 -19.58
CA ILE A 238 -3.15 7.35 -18.43
C ILE A 238 -1.94 7.76 -17.60
N PRO A 239 -1.79 9.05 -17.22
CA PRO A 239 -0.77 9.48 -16.26
C PRO A 239 -0.89 8.74 -14.95
N LEU A 240 0.24 8.16 -14.48
CA LEU A 240 0.36 7.42 -13.25
C LEU A 240 1.37 8.07 -12.33
N MET A 241 0.97 8.34 -11.11
CA MET A 241 1.80 8.94 -10.07
C MET A 241 1.97 7.97 -8.91
N VAL A 242 3.18 7.91 -8.34
CA VAL A 242 3.48 7.07 -7.18
C VAL A 242 3.75 7.94 -5.95
N THR A 243 3.17 7.55 -4.81
CA THR A 243 3.49 8.15 -3.51
C THR A 243 3.48 7.11 -2.40
N TYR A 244 3.83 7.52 -1.18
CA TYR A 244 3.82 6.62 -0.03
C TYR A 244 2.40 6.25 0.42
N HIS A 245 2.27 5.02 0.91
CA HIS A 245 1.02 4.52 1.47
C HIS A 245 0.67 5.25 2.79
N PRO A 246 -0.61 5.60 3.04
CA PRO A 246 -1.02 6.26 4.28
C PRO A 246 -0.59 5.55 5.56
N ALA A 247 -0.63 4.21 5.61
CA ALA A 247 -0.17 3.44 6.76
C ALA A 247 1.32 3.65 7.07
N TYR A 248 2.16 3.86 6.04
CA TYR A 248 3.56 4.22 6.24
C TYR A 248 3.69 5.62 6.85
N LEU A 249 2.88 6.58 6.41
CA LEU A 249 2.89 7.95 6.93
C LEU A 249 2.44 8.06 8.38
N LEU A 250 1.59 7.15 8.85
CA LEU A 250 1.22 7.06 10.27
C LEU A 250 2.41 6.65 11.13
N ARG A 251 3.28 5.76 10.63
CA ARG A 251 4.51 5.33 11.31
C ARG A 251 5.68 6.31 11.12
N SER A 252 5.68 7.05 10.00
CA SER A 252 6.77 7.96 9.61
C SER A 252 6.22 9.33 9.23
N PRO A 253 5.75 10.14 10.20
CA PRO A 253 5.05 11.41 9.94
C PRO A 253 5.89 12.45 9.16
N LYS A 254 7.21 12.38 9.26
CA LYS A 254 8.14 13.28 8.54
C LYS A 254 8.01 13.13 7.01
N GLU A 255 7.62 11.96 6.52
CA GLU A 255 7.45 11.68 5.09
C GLU A 255 6.21 12.35 4.49
N LYS A 256 5.28 12.87 5.30
CA LYS A 256 4.09 13.60 4.84
C LYS A 256 4.42 14.80 3.95
N THR A 257 5.56 15.45 4.19
CA THR A 257 6.01 16.57 3.35
C THR A 257 6.27 16.12 1.92
N LYS A 258 6.90 14.95 1.75
CA LYS A 258 7.15 14.39 0.42
C LYS A 258 5.86 14.02 -0.30
N VAL A 259 4.91 13.43 0.43
CA VAL A 259 3.58 13.12 -0.13
C VAL A 259 2.83 14.37 -0.55
N TRP A 260 2.96 15.46 0.19
CA TRP A 260 2.38 16.74 -0.21
C TRP A 260 2.94 17.23 -1.56
N GLU A 261 4.26 17.10 -1.79
CA GLU A 261 4.86 17.43 -3.09
C GLU A 261 4.31 16.52 -4.21
N ASP A 262 4.17 15.20 -3.94
CA ASP A 262 3.58 14.25 -4.90
C ASP A 262 2.13 14.61 -5.25
N LEU A 263 1.32 14.92 -4.25
CA LEU A 263 -0.09 15.29 -4.45
C LEU A 263 -0.24 16.60 -5.23
N LYS A 264 0.64 17.58 -5.00
CA LYS A 264 0.66 18.82 -5.79
C LYS A 264 1.00 18.53 -7.25
N LEU A 265 2.01 17.67 -7.48
CA LEU A 265 2.40 17.26 -8.83
C LEU A 265 1.25 16.50 -9.50
N ALA A 266 0.62 15.54 -8.82
CA ALA A 266 -0.53 14.82 -9.35
C ALA A 266 -1.69 15.78 -9.73
N ARG A 267 -1.97 16.75 -8.87
CA ARG A 267 -2.99 17.76 -9.16
C ARG A 267 -2.64 18.62 -10.39
N SER A 268 -1.37 19.03 -10.50
CA SER A 268 -0.88 19.79 -11.68
C SER A 268 -0.97 18.97 -12.95
N THR A 269 -0.54 17.69 -12.90
CA THR A 269 -0.64 16.76 -14.06
C THR A 269 -2.09 16.56 -14.46
N PHE A 270 -3.00 16.34 -13.52
CA PHE A 270 -4.42 16.22 -13.81
C PHE A 270 -4.97 17.46 -14.55
N MET A 271 -4.64 18.66 -14.08
CA MET A 271 -5.10 19.91 -14.70
C MET A 271 -4.55 20.12 -16.12
N SER A 272 -3.47 19.45 -16.50
CA SER A 272 -2.90 19.55 -17.86
C SER A 272 -3.53 18.56 -18.84
N VAL A 273 -4.26 17.54 -18.36
CA VAL A 273 -4.92 16.52 -19.19
C VAL A 273 -6.45 16.59 -19.15
N SER A 274 -7.01 17.52 -18.35
CA SER A 274 -8.44 17.79 -18.21
C SER A 274 -8.86 18.94 -19.08
#